data_de121318944de6b4d9f2757cbb0b88c7
#
_entry.id   de121318944de6b4d9f2757cbb0b88c7
#
_cell.length_a   1.000
_cell.length_b   1.000
_cell.length_c   1.000
_cell.angle_alpha   90.00
_cell.angle_beta   90.00
_cell.angle_gamma   90.00
#
_symmetry.space_group_name_H-M   'P 1'
#
loop_
_entity.id
_entity.type
_entity.pdbx_description
1 polymer ?
#
loop_
_entity_poly.entity_id
_entity_poly.type
_entity_poly.pdbx_seq_one_letter_code
_entity_poly.pdbx_strand_id
1 'polypeptide(L)'
;MRVLILGFSSLQEIDSVMKKLIESTQCFLFTVVCGGTDNVAYDWAQKAGAPVTFYQAKTPQELLKEADYLVMRLDASSPQWMKNLMMAWKKEGKHGTVIR
;
A
#
# COMPACT_ATOMS: atom_id res chain seq x y z
N MET A 1 -11.16 5.39 -3.96
CA MET A 1 -10.41 4.15 -3.68
C MET A 1 -9.39 4.40 -2.59
N ARG A 2 -9.30 3.49 -1.66
CA ARG A 2 -8.33 3.56 -0.55
C ARG A 2 -7.21 2.54 -0.81
N VAL A 3 -5.98 3.01 -0.92
CA VAL A 3 -4.82 2.21 -1.31
C VAL A 3 -3.87 2.06 -0.12
N LEU A 4 -3.60 0.83 0.28
CA LEU A 4 -2.60 0.53 1.30
C LEU A 4 -1.26 0.26 0.62
N ILE A 5 -0.24 1.05 0.93
CA ILE A 5 1.09 0.95 0.32
C ILE A 5 2.09 0.50 1.38
N LEU A 6 2.76 -0.62 1.12
CA LEU A 6 3.69 -1.23 2.08
C LEU A 6 4.97 -1.74 1.42
N GLY A 7 6.07 -1.68 2.14
CA GLY A 7 7.31 -2.37 1.81
C GLY A 7 8.24 -1.68 0.84
N PHE A 8 7.96 -0.47 0.42
CA PHE A 8 8.82 0.27 -0.50
C PHE A 8 9.94 0.99 0.24
N SER A 9 11.11 1.03 -0.38
CA SER A 9 12.29 1.67 0.20
C SER A 9 12.59 3.04 -0.40
N SER A 10 11.94 3.40 -1.52
CA SER A 10 12.17 4.70 -2.16
C SER A 10 10.89 5.28 -2.74
N LEU A 11 10.86 6.62 -2.85
CA LEU A 11 9.73 7.33 -3.46
C LEU A 11 9.58 7.01 -4.94
N GLN A 12 10.70 6.77 -5.63
CA GLN A 12 10.71 6.46 -7.06
C GLN A 12 10.02 5.13 -7.36
N GLU A 13 10.21 4.14 -6.50
CA GLU A 13 9.55 2.84 -6.67
C GLU A 13 8.03 2.98 -6.56
N ILE A 14 7.57 3.71 -5.55
CA ILE A 14 6.14 3.95 -5.36
C ILE A 14 5.57 4.71 -6.55
N ASP A 15 6.25 5.76 -6.99
CA ASP A 15 5.79 6.59 -8.09
C ASP A 15 5.62 5.78 -9.37
N SER A 16 6.58 4.91 -9.68
CA SER A 16 6.53 4.05 -10.85
C SER A 16 5.35 3.09 -10.80
N VAL A 17 5.13 2.45 -9.67
CA VAL A 17 4.03 1.49 -9.48
C VAL A 17 2.68 2.20 -9.53
N MET A 18 2.56 3.34 -8.86
CA MET A 18 1.30 4.08 -8.82
C MET A 18 0.91 4.66 -10.17
N LYS A 19 1.89 5.08 -10.98
CA LYS A 19 1.60 5.50 -12.35
C LYS A 19 0.98 4.38 -13.17
N LYS A 20 1.54 3.17 -13.08
CA LYS A 20 0.99 2.02 -13.78
C LYS A 20 -0.40 1.65 -13.27
N LEU A 21 -0.60 1.73 -11.98
CA LEU A 21 -1.91 1.44 -11.38
C LEU A 21 -2.97 2.44 -11.86
N ILE A 22 -2.65 3.72 -11.85
CA ILE A 22 -3.57 4.76 -12.30
C ILE A 22 -3.92 4.58 -13.78
N GLU A 23 -2.93 4.28 -14.62
CA GLU A 23 -3.14 4.04 -16.05
C GLU A 23 -4.04 2.82 -16.30
N SER A 24 -3.82 1.73 -15.56
CA SER A 24 -4.57 0.49 -15.77
C SER A 24 -5.99 0.55 -15.23
N THR A 25 -6.21 1.24 -14.10
CA THR A 25 -7.53 1.35 -13.48
C THR A 25 -8.29 2.59 -13.89
N GLN A 26 -7.59 3.59 -14.44
CA GLN A 26 -8.11 4.91 -14.74
C GLN A 26 -8.75 5.59 -13.52
N CYS A 27 -8.28 5.23 -12.35
CA CYS A 27 -8.74 5.82 -11.09
C CYS A 27 -7.77 6.92 -10.66
N PHE A 28 -8.21 8.16 -10.80
CA PHE A 28 -7.38 9.33 -10.48
C PHE A 28 -7.61 9.86 -9.06
N LEU A 29 -8.67 9.43 -8.41
CA LEU A 29 -9.00 9.84 -7.05
C LEU A 29 -8.81 8.67 -6.09
N PHE A 30 -7.84 8.79 -5.20
CA PHE A 30 -7.57 7.76 -4.22
C PHE A 30 -7.05 8.38 -2.92
N THR A 31 -7.23 7.64 -1.82
CA THR A 31 -6.68 7.98 -0.51
C THR A 31 -5.61 6.96 -0.16
N VAL A 32 -4.43 7.42 0.24
CA VAL A 32 -3.35 6.53 0.67
C VAL A 32 -3.57 6.15 2.13
N VAL A 33 -3.54 4.86 2.40
CA VAL A 33 -3.62 4.34 3.76
C VAL A 33 -2.21 3.95 4.20
N CYS A 34 -1.75 4.52 5.31
CA CYS A 34 -0.43 4.25 5.86
C CYS A 34 -0.58 3.78 7.30
N GLY A 35 0.36 2.98 7.78
CA GLY A 35 0.34 2.54 9.17
C GLY A 35 1.71 2.16 9.67
N GLY A 36 1.86 2.18 10.99
CA GLY A 36 3.09 1.77 11.63
C GLY A 36 4.26 2.70 11.34
N THR A 37 5.35 2.12 10.85
CA THR A 37 6.59 2.86 10.58
C THR A 37 6.82 3.12 9.09
N ASP A 38 5.80 2.96 8.26
CA ASP A 38 5.95 3.12 6.82
C ASP A 38 5.90 4.60 6.42
N ASN A 39 7.04 5.28 6.60
CA ASN A 39 7.18 6.70 6.30
C ASN A 39 7.33 6.98 4.81
N VAL A 40 7.79 6.00 4.02
CA VAL A 40 8.02 6.19 2.59
C VAL A 40 6.69 6.41 1.86
N ALA A 41 5.70 5.60 2.18
CA ALA A 41 4.35 5.76 1.60
C ALA A 41 3.73 7.10 1.98
N TYR A 42 3.89 7.50 3.24
CA TYR A 42 3.40 8.79 3.74
C TYR A 42 4.06 9.95 2.97
N ASP A 43 5.38 9.91 2.84
CA ASP A 43 6.15 10.96 2.15
C ASP A 43 5.75 11.05 0.67
N TRP A 44 5.57 9.90 0.02
CA TRP A 44 5.13 9.90 -1.37
C TRP A 44 3.75 10.56 -1.52
N ALA A 45 2.82 10.23 -0.65
CA ALA A 45 1.47 10.78 -0.70
C ALA A 45 1.47 12.30 -0.48
N GLN A 46 2.31 12.79 0.43
CA GLN A 46 2.46 14.23 0.67
C GLN A 46 2.97 14.95 -0.58
N LYS A 47 3.97 14.40 -1.24
CA LYS A 47 4.54 14.99 -2.45
C LYS A 47 3.59 14.92 -3.63
N ALA A 48 2.80 13.87 -3.72
CA ALA A 48 1.82 13.70 -4.79
C ALA A 48 0.53 14.51 -4.57
N GLY A 49 0.37 15.09 -3.39
CA GLY A 49 -0.84 15.82 -3.03
C GLY A 49 -2.04 14.90 -2.81
N ALA A 50 -1.82 13.61 -2.56
CA ALA A 50 -2.89 12.66 -2.31
C ALA A 50 -3.39 12.75 -0.86
N PRO A 51 -4.69 12.61 -0.61
CA PRO A 51 -5.19 12.49 0.75
C PRO A 51 -4.59 11.27 1.45
N VAL A 52 -4.28 11.42 2.73
CA VAL A 52 -3.64 10.36 3.52
C VAL A 52 -4.46 10.09 4.78
N THR A 53 -4.69 8.81 5.04
CA THR A 53 -5.19 8.34 6.33
C THR A 53 -4.07 7.56 7.00
N PHE A 54 -3.63 8.01 8.17
CA PHE A 54 -2.54 7.38 8.89
C PHE A 54 -3.05 6.70 10.16
N TYR A 55 -2.76 5.41 10.29
CA TYR A 55 -3.16 4.59 11.42
C TYR A 55 -1.93 4.17 12.21
N GLN A 56 -1.60 4.91 13.26
CA GLN A 56 -0.34 4.74 13.98
C GLN A 56 -0.26 3.43 14.78
N ALA A 57 -1.37 2.96 15.31
CA ALA A 57 -1.38 1.82 16.23
C ALA A 57 -2.19 0.63 15.72
N LYS A 58 -2.52 0.58 14.42
CA LYS A 58 -3.32 -0.52 13.90
C LYS A 58 -2.47 -1.72 13.52
N THR A 59 -3.00 -2.91 13.77
CA THR A 59 -2.39 -4.16 13.32
C THR A 59 -2.56 -4.32 11.80
N PRO A 60 -1.76 -5.18 11.15
CA PRO A 60 -1.95 -5.45 9.72
C PRO A 60 -3.36 -5.91 9.36
N GLN A 61 -3.97 -6.70 10.22
CA GLN A 61 -5.34 -7.18 9.99
C GLN A 61 -6.37 -6.05 10.01
N GLU A 62 -6.14 -5.03 10.84
CA GLU A 62 -7.01 -3.84 10.88
C GLU A 62 -6.82 -2.99 9.63
N LEU A 63 -5.57 -2.83 9.18
CA LEU A 63 -5.28 -2.10 7.94
C LEU A 63 -5.91 -2.76 6.73
N LEU A 64 -6.01 -4.08 6.74
CA LEU A 64 -6.61 -4.85 5.67
C LEU A 64 -8.08 -4.46 5.46
N LYS A 65 -8.80 -4.14 6.53
CA LYS A 65 -10.20 -3.70 6.47
C LYS A 65 -10.36 -2.26 6.00
N GLU A 66 -9.32 -1.45 6.18
CA GLU A 66 -9.36 -0.01 5.89
C GLU A 66 -9.07 0.32 4.44
N ALA A 67 -8.60 -0.64 3.65
CA ALA A 67 -8.19 -0.39 2.28
C ALA A 67 -8.95 -1.26 1.28
N ASP A 68 -9.08 -0.74 0.06
CA ASP A 68 -9.73 -1.44 -1.05
C ASP A 68 -8.72 -2.08 -1.98
N TYR A 69 -7.50 -1.58 -2.01
CA TYR A 69 -6.44 -2.02 -2.90
C TYR A 69 -5.11 -2.06 -2.17
N LEU A 70 -4.33 -3.10 -2.41
CA LEU A 70 -3.01 -3.27 -1.80
C LEU A 70 -1.92 -3.09 -2.84
N VAL A 71 -0.93 -2.25 -2.53
CA VAL A 71 0.30 -2.13 -3.30
C VAL A 71 1.45 -2.47 -2.35
N MET A 72 2.12 -3.57 -2.61
CA MET A 72 3.13 -4.11 -1.70
C MET A 72 4.37 -4.56 -2.47
N ARG A 73 5.54 -4.30 -1.89
CA ARG A 73 6.79 -4.87 -2.36
C ARG A 73 7.28 -5.90 -1.33
N LEU A 74 7.53 -7.12 -1.81
CA LEU A 74 8.08 -8.20 -1.00
C LEU A 74 9.44 -8.63 -1.52
N ASP A 75 10.38 -8.88 -0.61
CA ASP A 75 11.67 -9.47 -0.91
C ASP A 75 12.04 -10.47 0.18
N ALA A 76 13.27 -11.03 0.10
CA ALA A 76 13.72 -12.03 1.06
C ALA A 76 13.83 -11.49 2.49
N SER A 77 14.01 -10.18 2.64
CA SER A 77 14.15 -9.52 3.94
C SER A 77 12.83 -9.01 4.51
N SER A 78 11.73 -9.15 3.78
CA SER A 78 10.43 -8.67 4.23
C SER A 78 9.97 -9.39 5.50
N PRO A 79 9.39 -8.67 6.46
CA PRO A 79 8.90 -9.30 7.69
C PRO A 79 7.79 -10.32 7.41
N GLN A 80 7.69 -11.31 8.27
CA GLN A 80 6.67 -12.35 8.13
C GLN A 80 5.25 -11.79 8.16
N TRP A 81 5.02 -10.73 8.93
CA TRP A 81 3.68 -10.13 9.01
C TRP A 81 3.20 -9.57 7.65
N MET A 82 4.13 -9.08 6.82
CA MET A 82 3.79 -8.61 5.48
C MET A 82 3.36 -9.77 4.58
N LYS A 83 4.07 -10.89 4.66
CA LYS A 83 3.71 -12.10 3.91
C LYS A 83 2.35 -12.62 4.34
N ASN A 84 2.09 -12.62 5.64
CA ASN A 84 0.80 -13.04 6.18
C ASN A 84 -0.33 -12.11 5.73
N LEU A 85 -0.07 -10.81 5.70
CA LEU A 85 -1.04 -9.83 5.21
C LEU A 85 -1.37 -10.05 3.75
N MET A 86 -0.37 -10.31 2.92
CA MET A 86 -0.57 -10.60 1.50
C MET A 86 -1.46 -11.83 1.32
N MET A 87 -1.19 -12.89 2.07
CA MET A 87 -1.99 -14.12 1.99
C MET A 87 -3.44 -13.88 2.41
N ALA A 88 -3.65 -13.14 3.49
CA ALA A 88 -4.99 -12.79 3.95
C ALA A 88 -5.73 -11.92 2.93
N TRP A 89 -5.01 -11.00 2.28
CA TRP A 89 -5.57 -10.13 1.25
C TRP A 89 -6.09 -10.96 0.07
N LYS A 90 -5.29 -11.90 -0.41
CA LYS A 90 -5.69 -12.81 -1.50
C LYS A 90 -6.87 -13.69 -1.11
N LYS A 91 -6.88 -14.17 0.13
CA LYS A 91 -7.96 -15.03 0.64
C LYS A 91 -9.31 -14.31 0.66
N GLU A 92 -9.30 -13.01 0.91
CA GLU A 92 -10.52 -12.21 0.90
C GLU A 92 -10.96 -11.81 -0.53
N GLY A 93 -10.19 -12.16 -1.54
CA GLY A 93 -10.52 -11.86 -2.92
C GLY A 93 -10.38 -10.40 -3.31
N LYS A 94 -9.65 -9.62 -2.52
CA LYS A 94 -9.41 -8.21 -2.81
C LYS A 94 -8.33 -8.01 -3.86
N HIS A 95 -8.43 -6.94 -4.61
CA HIS A 95 -7.46 -6.61 -5.65
C HIS A 95 -6.19 -6.00 -5.06
N GLY A 96 -5.06 -6.30 -5.69
CA GLY A 96 -3.79 -5.77 -5.26
C GLY A 96 -2.67 -6.05 -6.25
N THR A 97 -1.57 -5.30 -6.09
CA THR A 97 -0.33 -5.49 -6.84
C THR A 97 0.78 -5.82 -5.86
N VAL A 98 1.42 -6.95 -6.04
CA VAL A 98 2.57 -7.36 -5.24
C VAL A 98 3.79 -7.44 -6.15
N ILE A 99 4.83 -6.69 -5.80
CA ILE A 99 6.09 -6.64 -6.54
C ILE A 99 7.13 -7.44 -5.76
N ARG A 100 7.85 -8.29 -6.46
CA ARG A 100 8.89 -9.14 -5.87
C ARG A 100 10.27 -8.86 -6.44
#